data_904ca8ebfdc1265d5bf9900bcdd4728f
#
_entry.id   904ca8ebfdc1265d5bf9900bcdd4728f
#
_cell.length_a   1.000
_cell.length_b   1.000
_cell.length_c   1.000
_cell.angle_alpha   90.00
_cell.angle_beta   90.00
_cell.angle_gamma   90.00
#
_symmetry.space_group_name_H-M   'P 1'
#
loop_
_entity.id
_entity.type
_entity.pdbx_description
1 polymer ?
#
loop_
_entity_poly.entity_id
_entity_poly.type
_entity_poly.pdbx_seq_one_letter_code
_entity_poly.pdbx_strand_id
1 'polypeptide(L)'
;MQARVRWNEGMSFVAESGSGHALVIDGAPEHGGRNLGPRPMETVLMGTGACTAFDVVMILKKARQPVTDCVVEIEAERAETEPRVFTKIHLHYRIKGDGLDPKKVKNAVELSKEKYCSATIMLAKTAEISYAITIDEGMPLVDTRVPA
;
A
#
# COMPACT_ATOMS: atom_id res chain seq x y z
N MET A 1 0.15 20.74 -0.63
CA MET A 1 0.81 19.62 0.10
C MET A 1 2.30 19.88 0.10
N GLN A 2 3.00 19.68 1.23
CA GLN A 2 4.44 19.92 1.38
C GLN A 2 5.08 18.81 2.17
N ALA A 3 6.34 18.52 1.89
CA ALA A 3 7.18 17.62 2.65
C ALA A 3 8.62 18.14 2.64
N ARG A 4 9.40 17.79 3.65
CA ARG A 4 10.83 18.08 3.74
C ARG A 4 11.57 16.81 4.10
N VAL A 5 12.66 16.53 3.39
CA VAL A 5 13.55 15.41 3.69
C VAL A 5 14.92 15.97 3.96
N ARG A 6 15.48 15.69 5.13
CA ARG A 6 16.78 16.16 5.55
C ARG A 6 17.71 14.97 5.83
N TRP A 7 18.90 15.01 5.22
CA TRP A 7 19.97 14.09 5.57
C TRP A 7 20.40 14.34 7.02
N ASN A 8 20.51 13.25 7.77
CA ASN A 8 20.95 13.28 9.16
C ASN A 8 22.42 12.83 9.28
N GLU A 9 22.65 11.53 9.09
CA GLU A 9 23.96 10.92 9.25
C GLU A 9 24.01 9.59 8.46
N GLY A 10 25.18 9.24 7.90
CA GLY A 10 25.32 8.02 7.09
C GLY A 10 24.36 8.02 5.91
N MET A 11 23.47 7.03 5.84
CA MET A 11 22.38 6.95 4.86
C MET A 11 20.99 7.13 5.49
N SER A 12 20.95 7.81 6.65
CA SER A 12 19.72 8.10 7.40
C SER A 12 19.19 9.49 7.08
N PHE A 13 17.89 9.58 6.91
CA PHE A 13 17.15 10.81 6.60
C PHE A 13 15.96 10.96 7.55
N VAL A 14 15.61 12.20 7.85
CA VAL A 14 14.36 12.55 8.52
C VAL A 14 13.42 13.16 7.50
N ALA A 15 12.30 12.51 7.26
CA ALA A 15 11.23 12.98 6.39
C ALA A 15 10.10 13.57 7.24
N GLU A 16 9.71 14.80 6.94
CA GLU A 16 8.67 15.55 7.65
C GLU A 16 7.54 15.89 6.70
N SER A 17 6.32 15.60 7.10
CA SER A 17 5.13 15.99 6.35
C SER A 17 4.65 17.39 6.73
N GLY A 18 3.96 18.07 5.82
CA GLY A 18 3.32 19.35 6.10
C GLY A 18 2.22 19.28 7.17
N SER A 19 1.79 18.09 7.57
CA SER A 19 0.83 17.87 8.67
C SER A 19 1.49 17.74 10.05
N GLY A 20 2.82 17.92 10.15
CA GLY A 20 3.54 17.95 11.42
C GLY A 20 4.01 16.59 11.94
N HIS A 21 4.16 15.59 11.07
CA HIS A 21 4.65 14.26 11.44
C HIS A 21 5.99 13.98 10.79
N ALA A 22 6.80 13.13 11.43
CA ALA A 22 8.12 12.75 10.95
C ALA A 22 8.30 11.23 10.90
N LEU A 23 9.14 10.80 9.95
CA LEU A 23 9.54 9.42 9.75
C LEU A 23 11.05 9.39 9.52
N VAL A 24 11.74 8.43 10.15
CA VAL A 24 13.15 8.13 9.80
C VAL A 24 13.15 7.16 8.62
N ILE A 25 13.93 7.48 7.59
CA ILE A 25 14.19 6.63 6.42
C ILE A 25 15.66 6.31 6.41
N ASP A 26 16.06 5.05 6.18
CA ASP A 26 17.46 4.65 6.18
C ASP A 26 17.79 3.71 5.01
N GLY A 27 19.06 3.67 4.65
CA GLY A 27 19.60 2.75 3.67
C GLY A 27 19.75 1.33 4.22
N ALA A 28 19.97 0.37 3.31
CA ALA A 28 20.37 -0.96 3.68
C ALA A 28 21.83 -0.98 4.17
N PRO A 29 22.22 -1.91 5.06
CA PRO A 29 23.58 -1.99 5.60
C PRO A 29 24.67 -2.05 4.52
N GLU A 30 24.43 -2.79 3.44
CA GLU A 30 25.34 -2.89 2.29
C GLU A 30 25.57 -1.57 1.54
N HIS A 31 24.71 -0.57 1.77
CA HIS A 31 24.80 0.78 1.22
C HIS A 31 25.15 1.84 2.28
N GLY A 32 25.66 1.40 3.44
CA GLY A 32 26.07 2.31 4.52
C GLY A 32 24.94 2.74 5.45
N GLY A 33 23.77 2.11 5.37
CA GLY A 33 22.68 2.29 6.31
C GLY A 33 22.87 1.50 7.60
N ARG A 34 22.04 1.80 8.59
CA ARG A 34 22.03 1.14 9.91
C ARG A 34 20.70 0.45 10.21
N ASN A 35 19.83 0.36 9.23
CA ASN A 35 18.48 -0.22 9.37
C ASN A 35 17.64 0.43 10.47
N LEU A 36 17.72 1.75 10.60
CA LEU A 36 17.00 2.55 11.61
C LEU A 36 15.57 2.91 11.18
N GLY A 37 15.21 2.65 9.93
CA GLY A 37 13.93 2.93 9.36
C GLY A 37 13.72 2.21 8.03
N PRO A 38 12.51 2.31 7.45
CA PRO A 38 12.23 1.75 6.14
C PRO A 38 13.11 2.40 5.08
N ARG A 39 13.34 1.68 4.00
CA ARG A 39 14.03 2.19 2.81
C ARG A 39 13.11 3.12 2.01
N PRO A 40 13.65 4.03 1.20
CA PRO A 40 12.84 4.97 0.41
C PRO A 40 11.73 4.30 -0.41
N MET A 41 12.04 3.21 -1.12
CA MET A 41 11.04 2.52 -1.94
C MET A 41 10.05 1.68 -1.12
N GLU A 42 10.44 1.19 0.06
CA GLU A 42 9.50 0.60 1.03
C GLU A 42 8.50 1.64 1.53
N THR A 43 8.94 2.87 1.77
CA THR A 43 8.07 3.98 2.17
C THR A 43 7.03 4.29 1.09
N VAL A 44 7.38 4.19 -0.20
CA VAL A 44 6.43 4.34 -1.31
C VAL A 44 5.36 3.25 -1.26
N LEU A 45 5.75 1.98 -1.02
CA LEU A 45 4.80 0.87 -0.87
C LEU A 45 3.90 1.04 0.35
N MET A 46 4.47 1.41 1.50
CA MET A 46 3.70 1.66 2.73
C MET A 46 2.67 2.77 2.53
N GLY A 47 3.07 3.87 1.89
CA GLY A 47 2.16 4.97 1.53
C GLY A 47 1.05 4.52 0.58
N THR A 48 1.38 3.65 -0.38
CA THR A 48 0.39 3.08 -1.31
C THR A 48 -0.61 2.19 -0.59
N GLY A 49 -0.14 1.31 0.29
CA GLY A 49 -1.01 0.46 1.11
C GLY A 49 -1.93 1.27 2.02
N ALA A 50 -1.40 2.29 2.69
CA ALA A 50 -2.19 3.18 3.53
C ALA A 50 -3.24 3.96 2.72
N CYS A 51 -2.87 4.46 1.53
CA CYS A 51 -3.78 5.20 0.65
C CYS A 51 -4.99 4.34 0.24
N THR A 52 -4.76 3.12 -0.24
CA THR A 52 -5.86 2.24 -0.65
C THR A 52 -6.66 1.70 0.54
N ALA A 53 -6.02 1.34 1.66
CA ALA A 53 -6.71 0.90 2.87
C ALA A 53 -7.66 1.98 3.42
N PHE A 54 -7.22 3.24 3.43
CA PHE A 54 -8.04 4.38 3.83
C PHE A 54 -9.33 4.47 3.01
N ASP A 55 -9.22 4.38 1.68
CA ASP A 55 -10.37 4.42 0.78
C ASP A 55 -11.32 3.25 1.04
N VAL A 56 -10.79 2.03 1.12
CA VAL A 56 -11.59 0.80 1.33
C VAL A 56 -12.37 0.91 2.64
N VAL A 57 -11.72 1.26 3.74
CA VAL A 57 -12.38 1.43 5.04
C VAL A 57 -13.45 2.52 4.98
N MET A 58 -13.14 3.66 4.35
CA MET A 58 -14.09 4.76 4.22
C MET A 58 -15.32 4.38 3.39
N ILE A 59 -15.12 3.66 2.27
CA ILE A 59 -16.22 3.20 1.41
C ILE A 59 -17.08 2.18 2.15
N LEU A 60 -16.47 1.22 2.86
CA LEU A 60 -17.20 0.23 3.64
C LEU A 60 -18.02 0.86 4.77
N LYS A 61 -17.46 1.84 5.49
CA LYS A 61 -18.18 2.60 6.51
C LYS A 61 -19.37 3.38 5.92
N LYS A 62 -19.19 4.05 4.79
CA LYS A 62 -20.28 4.73 4.06
C LYS A 62 -21.36 3.74 3.60
N ALA A 63 -20.97 2.54 3.20
CA ALA A 63 -21.89 1.46 2.84
C ALA A 63 -22.52 0.75 4.05
N ARG A 64 -22.30 1.28 5.27
CA ARG A 64 -22.77 0.73 6.56
C ARG A 64 -22.34 -0.72 6.78
N GLN A 65 -21.13 -1.06 6.34
CA GLN A 65 -20.57 -2.37 6.61
C GLN A 65 -19.85 -2.36 7.96
N PRO A 66 -20.03 -3.40 8.79
CA PRO A 66 -19.45 -3.47 10.13
C PRO A 66 -17.98 -3.91 10.08
N VAL A 67 -17.15 -3.17 9.32
CA VAL A 67 -15.71 -3.43 9.22
C VAL A 67 -15.01 -3.11 10.54
N THR A 68 -14.24 -4.08 11.03
CA THR A 68 -13.49 -3.98 12.29
C THR A 68 -11.98 -3.96 12.10
N ASP A 69 -11.50 -4.53 10.97
CA ASP A 69 -10.08 -4.55 10.64
C ASP A 69 -9.86 -4.54 9.12
N CYS A 70 -8.75 -3.97 8.68
CA CYS A 70 -8.34 -3.92 7.29
C CYS A 70 -6.81 -3.93 7.22
N VAL A 71 -6.24 -5.03 6.76
CA VAL A 71 -4.81 -5.19 6.50
C VAL A 71 -4.59 -5.24 4.99
N VAL A 72 -3.59 -4.52 4.49
CA VAL A 72 -3.13 -4.61 3.10
C VAL A 72 -1.69 -5.11 3.10
N GLU A 73 -1.52 -6.36 2.75
CA GLU A 73 -0.19 -6.97 2.53
C GLU A 73 0.24 -6.67 1.09
N ILE A 74 1.50 -6.26 0.91
CA ILE A 74 1.98 -5.79 -0.39
C ILE A 74 3.24 -6.54 -0.77
N GLU A 75 3.22 -7.16 -1.95
CA GLU A 75 4.39 -7.73 -2.60
C GLU A 75 4.70 -6.92 -3.87
N ALA A 76 5.97 -6.64 -4.13
CA ALA A 76 6.37 -5.86 -5.30
C ALA A 76 7.66 -6.39 -5.91
N GLU A 77 7.70 -6.35 -7.25
CA GLU A 77 8.91 -6.59 -8.04
C GLU A 77 9.42 -5.27 -8.61
N ARG A 78 10.73 -5.15 -8.74
CA ARG A 78 11.40 -3.99 -9.34
C ARG A 78 12.18 -4.41 -10.60
N ALA A 79 12.38 -3.46 -11.50
CA ALA A 79 13.25 -3.67 -12.65
C ALA A 79 14.67 -4.05 -12.20
N GLU A 80 15.31 -4.95 -12.94
CA GLU A 80 16.69 -5.40 -12.66
C GLU A 80 17.72 -4.33 -12.98
N THR A 81 17.41 -3.45 -13.95
CA THR A 81 18.28 -2.36 -14.42
C THR A 81 17.77 -1.01 -13.95
N GLU A 82 18.65 -0.01 -13.91
CA GLU A 82 18.29 1.38 -13.59
C GLU A 82 17.46 2.04 -14.74
N PRO A 83 16.46 2.86 -14.34
CA PRO A 83 15.97 3.09 -12.99
C PRO A 83 15.15 1.89 -12.49
N ARG A 84 15.42 1.43 -11.28
CA ARG A 84 14.78 0.26 -10.68
C ARG A 84 13.36 0.57 -10.22
N VAL A 85 12.48 0.90 -11.15
CA VAL A 85 11.05 1.15 -10.90
C VAL A 85 10.32 -0.11 -10.48
N PHE A 86 9.17 0.02 -9.84
CA PHE A 86 8.28 -1.12 -9.65
C PHE A 86 7.72 -1.57 -11.00
N THR A 87 7.77 -2.89 -11.24
CA THR A 87 7.23 -3.53 -12.44
C THR A 87 5.96 -4.31 -12.15
N LYS A 88 5.85 -4.88 -10.93
CA LYS A 88 4.63 -5.52 -10.45
C LYS A 88 4.38 -5.16 -9.00
N ILE A 89 3.11 -4.99 -8.63
CA ILE A 89 2.67 -4.78 -7.25
C ILE A 89 1.42 -5.62 -7.04
N HIS A 90 1.46 -6.49 -6.04
CA HIS A 90 0.31 -7.26 -5.62
C HIS A 90 -0.18 -6.77 -4.25
N LEU A 91 -1.49 -6.49 -4.14
CA LEU A 91 -2.15 -5.99 -2.95
C LEU A 91 -3.11 -7.05 -2.42
N HIS A 92 -2.82 -7.66 -1.29
CA HIS A 92 -3.74 -8.59 -0.64
C HIS A 92 -4.50 -7.87 0.49
N TYR A 93 -5.79 -7.67 0.30
CA TYR A 93 -6.70 -7.06 1.28
C TYR A 93 -7.27 -8.14 2.18
N ARG A 94 -6.96 -8.07 3.48
CA ARG A 94 -7.56 -8.91 4.51
C ARG A 94 -8.49 -8.05 5.34
N ILE A 95 -9.80 -8.30 5.22
CA ILE A 95 -10.84 -7.44 5.81
C ILE A 95 -11.67 -8.25 6.78
N LYS A 96 -11.84 -7.74 8.01
CA LYS A 96 -12.64 -8.38 9.05
C LYS A 96 -13.85 -7.53 9.40
N GLY A 97 -14.93 -8.22 9.78
CA GLY A 97 -16.16 -7.62 10.29
C GLY A 97 -17.29 -8.65 10.32
N ASP A 98 -18.19 -8.49 11.26
CA ASP A 98 -19.32 -9.42 11.42
C ASP A 98 -20.39 -9.17 10.36
N GLY A 99 -20.64 -10.17 9.50
CA GLY A 99 -21.65 -10.08 8.45
C GLY A 99 -21.32 -9.11 7.31
N LEU A 100 -20.03 -8.97 6.95
CA LEU A 100 -19.63 -8.22 5.78
C LEU A 100 -20.25 -8.79 4.50
N ASP A 101 -20.81 -7.92 3.66
CA ASP A 101 -21.29 -8.28 2.33
C ASP A 101 -20.11 -8.39 1.36
N PRO A 102 -19.80 -9.59 0.81
CA PRO A 102 -18.68 -9.80 -0.09
C PRO A 102 -18.71 -8.92 -1.34
N LYS A 103 -19.91 -8.62 -1.85
CA LYS A 103 -20.07 -7.74 -3.04
C LYS A 103 -19.67 -6.31 -2.72
N LYS A 104 -20.04 -5.82 -1.53
CA LYS A 104 -19.66 -4.47 -1.08
C LYS A 104 -18.18 -4.37 -0.79
N VAL A 105 -17.58 -5.42 -0.21
CA VAL A 105 -16.13 -5.49 0.01
C VAL A 105 -15.38 -5.44 -1.32
N LYS A 106 -15.74 -6.30 -2.28
CA LYS A 106 -15.14 -6.30 -3.61
C LYS A 106 -15.28 -4.93 -4.29
N ASN A 107 -16.47 -4.35 -4.30
CA ASN A 107 -16.72 -3.03 -4.88
C ASN A 107 -15.88 -1.93 -4.21
N ALA A 108 -15.68 -1.99 -2.89
CA ALA A 108 -14.85 -1.00 -2.19
C ALA A 108 -13.38 -1.06 -2.64
N VAL A 109 -12.83 -2.26 -2.81
CA VAL A 109 -11.47 -2.46 -3.30
C VAL A 109 -11.32 -2.00 -4.75
N GLU A 110 -12.27 -2.38 -5.62
CA GLU A 110 -12.26 -1.99 -7.04
C GLU A 110 -12.37 -0.47 -7.20
N LEU A 111 -13.27 0.18 -6.46
CA LEU A 111 -13.41 1.64 -6.48
C LEU A 111 -12.16 2.36 -5.98
N SER A 112 -11.51 1.84 -4.93
CA SER A 112 -10.23 2.40 -4.47
C SER A 112 -9.21 2.32 -5.60
N LYS A 113 -8.97 1.13 -6.13
CA LYS A 113 -7.95 0.88 -7.15
C LYS A 113 -8.18 1.66 -8.45
N GLU A 114 -9.41 1.77 -8.92
CA GLU A 114 -9.72 2.33 -10.24
C GLU A 114 -10.01 3.83 -10.22
N LYS A 115 -10.47 4.36 -9.09
CA LYS A 115 -10.99 5.74 -9.05
C LYS A 115 -10.38 6.62 -7.97
N TYR A 116 -10.12 6.11 -6.77
CA TYR A 116 -9.84 6.97 -5.62
C TYR A 116 -8.39 6.95 -5.15
N CYS A 117 -7.72 5.80 -5.14
CA CYS A 117 -6.36 5.71 -4.64
C CYS A 117 -5.36 6.34 -5.62
N SER A 118 -4.96 7.57 -5.33
CA SER A 118 -3.98 8.31 -6.14
C SER A 118 -2.67 7.52 -6.29
N ALA A 119 -2.22 6.85 -5.24
CA ALA A 119 -0.96 6.12 -5.25
C ALA A 119 -1.00 4.93 -6.21
N THR A 120 -2.04 4.07 -6.14
CA THR A 120 -2.16 2.93 -7.05
C THR A 120 -2.33 3.37 -8.51
N ILE A 121 -3.10 4.43 -8.76
CA ILE A 121 -3.30 4.97 -10.09
C ILE A 121 -2.00 5.55 -10.68
N MET A 122 -1.19 6.23 -9.88
CA MET A 122 0.12 6.72 -10.31
C MET A 122 1.07 5.56 -10.61
N LEU A 123 1.18 4.58 -9.71
CA LEU A 123 2.09 3.45 -9.86
C LEU A 123 1.68 2.51 -11.01
N ALA A 124 0.39 2.41 -11.33
CA ALA A 124 -0.11 1.66 -12.47
C ALA A 124 0.38 2.18 -13.84
N LYS A 125 1.03 3.36 -13.88
CA LYS A 125 1.66 3.87 -15.11
C LYS A 125 2.97 3.14 -15.44
N THR A 126 3.61 2.51 -14.46
CA THR A 126 4.88 1.79 -14.64
C THR A 126 4.81 0.35 -14.15
N ALA A 127 3.86 -0.02 -13.31
CA ALA A 127 3.73 -1.33 -12.71
C ALA A 127 2.39 -1.99 -13.03
N GLU A 128 2.40 -3.30 -13.21
CA GLU A 128 1.19 -4.11 -13.21
C GLU A 128 0.66 -4.23 -11.79
N ILE A 129 -0.59 -3.79 -11.56
CA ILE A 129 -1.24 -3.85 -10.25
C ILE A 129 -2.24 -5.00 -10.22
N SER A 130 -1.98 -6.00 -9.39
CA SER A 130 -2.91 -7.09 -9.11
C SER A 130 -3.39 -7.06 -7.66
N TYR A 131 -4.47 -7.77 -7.35
CA TYR A 131 -4.99 -7.80 -5.99
C TYR A 131 -5.69 -9.12 -5.65
N ALA A 132 -5.75 -9.41 -4.35
CA ALA A 132 -6.55 -10.46 -3.75
C ALA A 132 -7.37 -9.89 -2.58
N ILE A 133 -8.49 -10.51 -2.28
CA ILE A 133 -9.36 -10.13 -1.16
C ILE A 133 -9.67 -11.37 -0.33
N THR A 134 -9.46 -11.29 0.98
CA THR A 134 -9.90 -12.28 1.97
C THR A 134 -10.80 -11.59 2.99
N ILE A 135 -11.96 -12.16 3.25
CA ILE A 135 -12.87 -11.70 4.31
C ILE A 135 -12.74 -12.66 5.48
N ASP A 136 -12.50 -12.14 6.66
CA ASP A 136 -12.17 -12.86 7.88
C ASP A 136 -10.96 -13.77 7.66
N GLU A 137 -10.70 -14.82 8.16
CA GLU A 137 -9.58 -15.73 7.88
C GLU A 137 -9.93 -16.79 6.82
N GLY A 138 -10.97 -16.53 6.02
CA GLY A 138 -11.51 -17.46 5.04
C GLY A 138 -10.76 -17.51 3.70
N MET A 139 -11.34 -18.23 2.74
CA MET A 139 -10.82 -18.34 1.37
C MET A 139 -10.79 -16.98 0.66
N PRO A 140 -9.78 -16.73 -0.20
CA PRO A 140 -9.73 -15.53 -1.02
C PRO A 140 -10.99 -15.37 -1.87
N LEU A 141 -11.61 -14.20 -1.84
CA LEU A 141 -12.73 -13.85 -2.70
C LEU A 141 -12.27 -13.65 -4.14
N VAL A 142 -11.12 -13.02 -4.31
CA VAL A 142 -10.51 -12.68 -5.61
C VAL A 142 -9.01 -12.74 -5.46
N ASP A 143 -8.32 -13.38 -6.41
CA ASP A 143 -6.89 -13.25 -6.62
C ASP A 143 -6.64 -13.09 -8.12
N THR A 144 -6.27 -11.90 -8.55
CA THR A 144 -6.05 -11.56 -9.97
C THR A 144 -4.71 -12.06 -10.53
N ARG A 145 -3.86 -12.68 -9.71
CA ARG A 145 -2.65 -13.38 -10.18
C ARG A 145 -2.96 -14.73 -10.81
N VAL A 146 -4.12 -15.32 -10.48
CA VAL A 146 -4.54 -16.60 -11.02
C VAL A 146 -5.39 -16.33 -12.26
N PRO A 147 -5.00 -16.79 -13.47
CA PRO A 147 -5.86 -16.72 -14.64
C PRO A 147 -7.14 -17.53 -14.40
N ALA A 148 -8.25 -16.97 -14.83
CA ALA A 148 -9.54 -17.64 -14.76
C ALA A 148 -9.57 -18.94 -15.61
#